data_ad1c119be13c3d227763c9124a5d54e7
#
_entry.id   ad1c119be13c3d227763c9124a5d54e7
#
_cell.length_a   1.000
_cell.length_b   1.000
_cell.length_c   1.000
_cell.angle_alpha   90.00
_cell.angle_beta   90.00
_cell.angle_gamma   90.00
#
_symmetry.space_group_name_H-M   'P 1'
#
loop_
_entity.id
_entity.type
_entity.pdbx_description
1 polymer ?
#
loop_
_entity_poly.entity_id
_entity_poly.type
_entity_poly.pdbx_seq_one_letter_code
_entity_poly.pdbx_strand_id
1 'polypeptide(L)'
;VNQTEIDIYTEGKPEEATYYGAKLEPRSGIYAGIVSDGNGNPEDGSPETFHHDFGVYSSYLEFDDFQTQLNKPSSYIVPEKNCISQVPWNVVDINLVLDSANDEYIKETLDNMAKYNKPTIIRFGAEMNIGYLGDSPTAYIKAFRKIADMVHEYPNFAVMWSPNDNGSLDRPFGYFYPGDEYVD
;
A
#
# COMPACT_ATOMS: atom_id res chain seq x y z
N VAL A 1 11.97 3.32 15.73
CA VAL A 1 11.14 2.17 16.09
C VAL A 1 12.07 0.97 16.08
N ASN A 2 12.26 0.30 17.22
CA ASN A 2 12.91 -0.98 17.23
C ASN A 2 12.09 -1.92 16.35
N GLN A 3 12.74 -2.47 15.35
CA GLN A 3 12.24 -3.55 14.53
C GLN A 3 12.23 -4.83 15.40
N THR A 4 11.35 -4.83 16.41
CA THR A 4 11.19 -5.96 17.31
C THR A 4 10.44 -7.00 16.52
N GLU A 5 11.21 -8.00 16.05
CA GLU A 5 10.83 -9.37 15.78
C GLU A 5 9.32 -9.58 15.56
N ILE A 6 8.91 -9.40 14.33
CA ILE A 6 7.72 -10.08 13.84
C ILE A 6 8.20 -11.52 13.67
N ASP A 7 7.92 -12.36 14.67
CA ASP A 7 8.18 -13.79 14.59
C ASP A 7 7.28 -14.38 13.50
N ILE A 8 7.79 -14.42 12.28
CA ILE A 8 7.15 -15.11 11.19
C ILE A 8 7.55 -16.56 11.29
N TYR A 9 6.59 -17.41 11.50
CA TYR A 9 6.74 -18.85 11.47
C TYR A 9 7.27 -19.28 10.11
N THR A 10 8.54 -19.66 10.04
CA THR A 10 9.12 -20.34 8.90
C THR A 10 9.48 -21.77 9.32
N GLU A 11 8.65 -22.75 9.00
CA GLU A 11 9.08 -24.14 8.91
C GLU A 11 9.96 -24.29 7.67
N GLY A 12 11.24 -24.31 7.87
CA GLY A 12 12.27 -24.43 6.84
C GLY A 12 13.15 -23.18 6.81
N LYS A 13 14.47 -23.37 6.96
CA LYS A 13 15.42 -22.28 6.74
C LYS A 13 15.28 -21.84 5.28
N PRO A 14 14.85 -20.59 5.01
CA PRO A 14 14.97 -20.07 3.66
C PRO A 14 16.47 -20.07 3.32
N GLU A 15 16.82 -20.55 2.12
CA GLU A 15 18.08 -20.15 1.50
C GLU A 15 18.17 -18.62 1.63
N GLU A 16 19.35 -18.12 1.95
CA GLU A 16 19.58 -16.72 2.29
C GLU A 16 18.85 -15.80 1.31
N ALA A 17 17.69 -15.28 1.74
CA ALA A 17 16.95 -14.32 0.93
C ALA A 17 17.84 -13.06 0.79
N THR A 18 18.02 -12.60 -0.43
CA THR A 18 18.81 -11.40 -0.69
C THR A 18 18.07 -10.21 -0.12
N TYR A 19 18.68 -9.54 0.87
CA TYR A 19 18.16 -8.30 1.42
C TYR A 19 18.63 -7.13 0.56
N TYR A 20 17.71 -6.39 -0.03
CA TYR A 20 17.98 -5.27 -0.93
C TYR A 20 18.02 -3.91 -0.21
N GLY A 21 17.51 -3.86 1.02
CA GLY A 21 17.48 -2.64 1.82
C GLY A 21 16.31 -1.71 1.52
N ALA A 22 15.29 -2.22 0.84
CA ALA A 22 14.06 -1.48 0.61
C ALA A 22 13.36 -1.14 1.93
N LYS A 23 12.61 -0.06 1.93
CA LYS A 23 11.89 0.40 3.11
C LYS A 23 10.81 -0.63 3.51
N LEU A 24 10.78 -1.02 4.76
CA LEU A 24 9.93 -2.07 5.33
C LEU A 24 10.20 -3.49 4.78
N GLU A 25 11.29 -3.72 4.03
CA GLU A 25 11.69 -5.05 3.62
C GLU A 25 12.08 -5.91 4.85
N PRO A 26 11.59 -7.17 4.96
CA PRO A 26 12.02 -8.05 6.02
C PRO A 26 13.49 -8.43 5.83
N ARG A 27 14.29 -8.42 6.90
CA ARG A 27 15.71 -8.81 6.84
C ARG A 27 15.91 -10.28 6.51
N SER A 28 14.89 -11.09 6.75
CA SER A 28 14.88 -12.53 6.44
C SER A 28 13.44 -13.00 6.30
N GLY A 29 13.22 -14.01 5.46
CA GLY A 29 11.89 -14.56 5.21
C GLY A 29 11.00 -13.62 4.39
N ILE A 30 9.70 -13.80 4.53
CA ILE A 30 8.66 -13.02 3.85
C ILE A 30 7.58 -12.62 4.86
N TYR A 31 6.87 -11.53 4.60
CA TYR A 31 5.65 -11.24 5.34
C TYR A 31 4.49 -12.08 4.80
N ALA A 32 3.79 -12.80 5.67
CA ALA A 32 2.49 -13.34 5.34
C ALA A 32 1.42 -12.28 5.59
N GLY A 33 0.54 -12.09 4.63
CA GLY A 33 -0.50 -11.06 4.71
C GLY A 33 -1.88 -11.57 4.35
N ILE A 34 -2.89 -10.78 4.73
CA ILE A 34 -4.30 -11.06 4.44
C ILE A 34 -5.03 -9.76 4.08
N VAL A 35 -6.03 -9.87 3.23
CA VAL A 35 -7.01 -8.80 3.04
C VAL A 35 -8.00 -8.83 4.21
N SER A 36 -8.24 -7.70 4.84
CA SER A 36 -9.04 -7.60 6.03
C SER A 36 -10.16 -6.56 5.91
N ASP A 37 -11.16 -6.71 6.78
CA ASP A 37 -12.32 -5.79 6.91
C ASP A 37 -11.99 -4.46 7.61
N GLY A 38 -10.73 -4.13 7.83
CA GLY A 38 -10.29 -2.96 8.59
C GLY A 38 -10.27 -3.16 10.12
N ASN A 39 -10.91 -4.21 10.63
CA ASN A 39 -10.81 -4.61 12.03
C ASN A 39 -9.75 -5.71 12.22
N GLY A 40 -9.11 -6.13 11.14
CA GLY A 40 -8.12 -7.20 11.13
C GLY A 40 -8.72 -8.59 11.05
N ASN A 41 -10.01 -8.70 10.74
CA ASN A 41 -10.63 -9.98 10.43
C ASN A 41 -10.52 -10.27 8.93
N PRO A 42 -10.43 -11.55 8.52
CA PRO A 42 -10.55 -11.92 7.11
C PRO A 42 -11.82 -11.34 6.49
N GLU A 43 -11.74 -10.87 5.26
CA GLU A 43 -12.87 -10.24 4.57
C GLU A 43 -14.04 -11.23 4.32
N ASP A 44 -13.73 -12.54 4.28
CA ASP A 44 -14.72 -13.61 4.14
C ASP A 44 -15.53 -13.91 5.43
N GLY A 45 -15.27 -13.17 6.51
CA GLY A 45 -15.99 -13.29 7.76
C GLY A 45 -15.68 -14.56 8.56
N SER A 46 -14.62 -15.29 8.23
CA SER A 46 -14.23 -16.51 8.97
C SER A 46 -13.03 -16.27 9.92
N PRO A 47 -13.21 -15.50 11.01
CA PRO A 47 -12.13 -15.21 11.95
C PRO A 47 -11.59 -16.46 12.64
N GLU A 48 -12.37 -17.54 12.66
CA GLU A 48 -12.01 -18.79 13.32
C GLU A 48 -11.02 -19.65 12.51
N THR A 49 -10.79 -19.34 11.23
CA THR A 49 -9.96 -20.17 10.34
C THR A 49 -8.46 -19.89 10.51
N PHE A 50 -8.10 -18.71 11.02
CA PHE A 50 -6.71 -18.30 11.17
C PHE A 50 -6.37 -18.07 12.64
N HIS A 51 -5.69 -19.03 13.25
CA HIS A 51 -5.23 -18.93 14.64
C HIS A 51 -3.95 -18.10 14.81
N HIS A 52 -3.47 -17.44 13.77
CA HIS A 52 -2.21 -16.70 13.79
C HIS A 52 -2.41 -15.25 13.38
N ASP A 53 -1.63 -14.34 13.98
CA ASP A 53 -1.52 -12.97 13.51
C ASP A 53 -0.70 -12.93 12.22
N PHE A 54 -1.11 -12.05 11.30
CA PHE A 54 -0.40 -11.84 10.04
C PHE A 54 0.58 -10.68 10.18
N GLY A 55 1.68 -10.75 9.41
CA GLY A 55 2.66 -9.66 9.33
C GLY A 55 2.15 -8.46 8.55
N VAL A 56 1.20 -8.67 7.63
CA VAL A 56 0.58 -7.61 6.82
C VAL A 56 -0.94 -7.76 6.80
N TYR A 57 -1.64 -6.67 7.05
CA TYR A 57 -3.08 -6.57 6.84
C TYR A 57 -3.36 -5.53 5.76
N SER A 58 -4.14 -5.93 4.75
CA SER A 58 -4.49 -5.09 3.61
C SER A 58 -5.95 -4.67 3.70
N SER A 59 -6.21 -3.36 3.67
CA SER A 59 -7.55 -2.79 3.67
C SER A 59 -7.65 -1.69 2.63
N TYR A 60 -8.65 -1.77 1.77
CA TYR A 60 -8.82 -0.88 0.62
C TYR A 60 -9.27 0.52 1.02
N LEU A 61 -8.72 1.50 0.33
CA LEU A 61 -9.08 2.92 0.40
C LEU A 61 -9.43 3.40 -1.01
N GLU A 62 -10.59 4.02 -1.17
CA GLU A 62 -11.01 4.60 -2.44
C GLU A 62 -10.70 6.11 -2.46
N PHE A 63 -10.26 6.61 -3.62
CA PHE A 63 -9.90 8.03 -3.75
C PHE A 63 -11.06 8.93 -4.16
N ASP A 64 -12.18 8.39 -4.55
CA ASP A 64 -13.30 9.09 -5.17
C ASP A 64 -14.34 9.66 -4.19
N ASP A 65 -14.30 9.26 -2.93
CA ASP A 65 -15.21 9.75 -1.89
C ASP A 65 -14.45 10.53 -0.81
N PHE A 66 -14.00 11.73 -1.17
CA PHE A 66 -13.17 12.57 -0.32
C PHE A 66 -13.74 12.84 1.08
N GLN A 67 -15.05 13.04 1.19
CA GLN A 67 -15.64 13.44 2.47
C GLN A 67 -15.96 12.27 3.38
N THR A 68 -16.37 11.15 2.82
CA THR A 68 -16.74 9.98 3.61
C THR A 68 -15.51 9.31 4.21
N GLN A 69 -14.38 9.36 3.54
CA GLN A 69 -13.16 8.68 3.96
C GLN A 69 -12.35 9.45 5.01
N LEU A 70 -12.35 10.77 4.98
CA LEU A 70 -11.77 11.60 6.05
C LEU A 70 -12.39 11.28 7.42
N ASN A 71 -13.64 10.82 7.45
CA ASN A 71 -14.35 10.48 8.68
C ASN A 71 -14.19 9.03 9.14
N LYS A 72 -13.45 8.18 8.40
CA LYS A 72 -13.24 6.76 8.72
C LYS A 72 -11.76 6.33 8.70
N PRO A 73 -10.87 7.02 9.40
CA PRO A 73 -9.43 6.69 9.35
C PRO A 73 -9.11 5.30 9.91
N SER A 74 -10.00 4.70 10.70
CA SER A 74 -9.80 3.38 11.31
C SER A 74 -10.12 2.21 10.38
N SER A 75 -10.71 2.44 9.21
CA SER A 75 -11.14 1.35 8.34
C SER A 75 -10.00 0.67 7.57
N TYR A 76 -8.84 1.31 7.45
CA TYR A 76 -7.70 0.81 6.66
C TYR A 76 -6.41 0.63 7.44
N ILE A 77 -6.39 1.00 8.72
CA ILE A 77 -5.29 0.70 9.64
C ILE A 77 -5.81 -0.23 10.71
N VAL A 78 -5.07 -1.29 11.01
CA VAL A 78 -5.42 -2.25 12.08
C VAL A 78 -4.61 -1.90 13.34
N PRO A 79 -5.12 -1.03 14.23
CA PRO A 79 -4.34 -0.48 15.33
C PRO A 79 -3.99 -1.52 16.40
N GLU A 80 -4.85 -2.52 16.59
CA GLU A 80 -4.73 -3.54 17.64
C GLU A 80 -3.65 -4.59 17.34
N LYS A 81 -3.19 -4.70 16.09
CA LYS A 81 -2.23 -5.71 15.66
C LYS A 81 -0.82 -5.14 15.53
N ASN A 82 0.18 -5.94 15.89
CA ASN A 82 1.59 -5.61 15.61
C ASN A 82 1.95 -6.08 14.19
N CYS A 83 1.60 -5.27 13.19
CA CYS A 83 1.68 -5.62 11.79
C CYS A 83 2.03 -4.41 10.93
N ILE A 84 2.33 -4.65 9.67
CA ILE A 84 2.35 -3.64 8.62
C ILE A 84 0.92 -3.48 8.09
N SER A 85 0.45 -2.26 7.96
CA SER A 85 -0.79 -1.96 7.23
C SER A 85 -0.46 -1.75 5.76
N GLN A 86 -1.05 -2.54 4.87
CA GLN A 86 -1.02 -2.27 3.44
C GLN A 86 -2.34 -1.60 3.04
N VAL A 87 -2.24 -0.44 2.43
CA VAL A 87 -3.39 0.35 2.00
C VAL A 87 -3.40 0.43 0.48
N PRO A 88 -4.15 -0.46 -0.21
CA PRO A 88 -4.43 -0.27 -1.62
C PRO A 88 -5.28 0.99 -1.77
N TRP A 89 -4.66 2.05 -2.29
CA TRP A 89 -5.33 3.33 -2.51
C TRP A 89 -5.78 3.38 -3.97
N ASN A 90 -7.03 2.99 -4.17
CA ASN A 90 -7.63 2.94 -5.48
C ASN A 90 -7.97 4.35 -6.00
N VAL A 91 -7.82 4.54 -7.29
CA VAL A 91 -8.08 5.80 -7.97
C VAL A 91 -9.01 5.55 -9.15
N VAL A 92 -10.15 6.21 -9.17
CA VAL A 92 -11.11 6.12 -10.27
C VAL A 92 -10.73 7.10 -11.39
N ASP A 93 -10.28 8.30 -11.03
CA ASP A 93 -9.80 9.31 -11.98
C ASP A 93 -8.45 9.87 -11.54
N ILE A 94 -7.43 9.58 -12.32
CA ILE A 94 -6.06 10.02 -12.03
C ILE A 94 -5.90 11.55 -12.01
N ASN A 95 -6.78 12.29 -12.69
CA ASN A 95 -6.76 13.74 -12.68
C ASN A 95 -7.11 14.33 -11.32
N LEU A 96 -7.89 13.61 -10.50
CA LEU A 96 -8.15 14.03 -9.12
C LEU A 96 -6.86 14.12 -8.29
N VAL A 97 -5.94 13.20 -8.51
CA VAL A 97 -4.63 13.21 -7.85
C VAL A 97 -3.76 14.34 -8.37
N LEU A 98 -3.83 14.63 -9.65
CA LEU A 98 -3.03 15.69 -10.29
C LEU A 98 -3.54 17.10 -9.99
N ASP A 99 -4.80 17.25 -9.61
CA ASP A 99 -5.37 18.52 -9.20
C ASP A 99 -4.81 18.93 -7.83
N SER A 100 -4.14 20.07 -7.77
CA SER A 100 -3.57 20.61 -6.52
C SER A 100 -4.63 21.01 -5.50
N ALA A 101 -5.88 21.21 -5.92
CA ALA A 101 -6.98 21.47 -4.99
C ALA A 101 -7.22 20.29 -4.03
N ASN A 102 -6.73 19.09 -4.38
CA ASN A 102 -6.86 17.88 -3.57
C ASN A 102 -5.62 17.57 -2.71
N ASP A 103 -4.58 18.41 -2.76
CA ASP A 103 -3.32 18.16 -2.01
C ASP A 103 -3.55 18.12 -0.51
N GLU A 104 -4.39 19.02 0.00
CA GLU A 104 -4.74 19.04 1.42
C GLU A 104 -5.48 17.76 1.84
N TYR A 105 -6.38 17.25 1.01
CA TYR A 105 -7.05 15.98 1.24
C TYR A 105 -6.07 14.79 1.29
N ILE A 106 -5.16 14.72 0.32
CA ILE A 106 -4.12 13.65 0.29
C ILE A 106 -3.30 13.71 1.57
N LYS A 107 -2.82 14.89 1.93
CA LYS A 107 -2.02 15.11 3.14
C LYS A 107 -2.79 14.73 4.40
N GLU A 108 -4.02 15.17 4.54
CA GLU A 108 -4.87 14.89 5.70
C GLU A 108 -5.15 13.38 5.85
N THR A 109 -5.31 12.68 4.72
CA THR A 109 -5.45 11.22 4.70
C THR A 109 -4.19 10.53 5.24
N LEU A 110 -3.01 10.94 4.79
CA LEU A 110 -1.73 10.42 5.27
C LEU A 110 -1.50 10.77 6.75
N ASP A 111 -1.79 12.00 7.16
CA ASP A 111 -1.70 12.44 8.55
C ASP A 111 -2.61 11.59 9.48
N ASN A 112 -3.81 11.25 9.01
CA ASN A 112 -4.72 10.39 9.75
C ASN A 112 -4.19 8.97 9.93
N MET A 113 -3.57 8.40 8.90
CA MET A 113 -2.87 7.10 9.00
C MET A 113 -1.69 7.19 9.97
N ALA A 114 -0.90 8.26 9.90
CA ALA A 114 0.29 8.45 10.71
C ALA A 114 0.02 8.54 12.21
N LYS A 115 -1.19 8.94 12.63
CA LYS A 115 -1.62 8.98 14.04
C LYS A 115 -1.52 7.62 14.74
N TYR A 116 -1.64 6.53 13.98
CA TYR A 116 -1.53 5.17 14.53
C TYR A 116 -0.09 4.71 14.74
N ASN A 117 0.90 5.45 14.24
CA ASN A 117 2.33 5.13 14.34
C ASN A 117 2.66 3.69 13.89
N LYS A 118 2.00 3.22 12.85
CA LYS A 118 2.19 1.89 12.26
C LYS A 118 3.05 1.97 11.00
N PRO A 119 3.90 0.95 10.75
CA PRO A 119 4.48 0.78 9.42
C PRO A 119 3.35 0.61 8.40
N THR A 120 3.38 1.40 7.34
CA THR A 120 2.30 1.43 6.36
C THR A 120 2.86 1.40 4.94
N ILE A 121 2.33 0.51 4.12
CA ILE A 121 2.64 0.43 2.69
C ILE A 121 1.46 0.99 1.92
N ILE A 122 1.68 2.06 1.19
CA ILE A 122 0.69 2.64 0.27
C ILE A 122 0.84 1.97 -1.09
N ARG A 123 -0.14 1.17 -1.48
CA ARG A 123 -0.24 0.53 -2.80
C ARG A 123 -1.10 1.41 -3.70
N PHE A 124 -0.50 2.46 -4.25
CA PHE A 124 -1.24 3.48 -5.00
C PHE A 124 -1.53 3.05 -6.44
N GLY A 125 -2.79 3.20 -6.87
CA GLY A 125 -3.22 3.00 -8.26
C GLY A 125 -2.78 1.65 -8.82
N ALA A 126 -3.04 0.57 -8.08
CA ALA A 126 -2.66 -0.78 -8.47
C ALA A 126 -3.26 -1.19 -9.81
N GLU A 127 -2.57 -2.11 -10.51
CA GLU A 127 -3.02 -2.67 -11.78
C GLU A 127 -3.23 -1.62 -12.89
N MET A 128 -2.42 -0.56 -12.86
CA MET A 128 -2.51 0.59 -13.75
C MET A 128 -2.42 0.26 -15.25
N ASN A 129 -1.82 -0.86 -15.59
CA ASN A 129 -1.65 -1.30 -16.98
C ASN A 129 -2.87 -2.00 -17.56
N ILE A 130 -3.94 -2.16 -16.79
CA ILE A 130 -5.25 -2.62 -17.24
C ILE A 130 -6.32 -1.58 -16.91
N GLY A 131 -7.43 -1.60 -17.65
CA GLY A 131 -8.53 -0.67 -17.42
C GLY A 131 -8.22 0.80 -17.74
N TYR A 132 -8.95 1.68 -17.11
CA TYR A 132 -8.95 3.14 -17.39
C TYR A 132 -7.66 3.87 -16.97
N LEU A 133 -6.96 3.40 -15.96
CA LEU A 133 -5.66 4.00 -15.57
C LEU A 133 -4.59 3.81 -16.66
N GLY A 134 -4.76 2.79 -17.51
CA GLY A 134 -3.87 2.49 -18.61
C GLY A 134 -3.95 3.45 -19.79
N ASP A 135 -4.91 4.37 -19.82
CA ASP A 135 -5.11 5.27 -20.97
C ASP A 135 -4.04 6.36 -21.06
N SER A 136 -3.39 6.71 -19.94
CA SER A 136 -2.31 7.71 -19.92
C SER A 136 -1.18 7.32 -18.97
N PRO A 137 -0.18 6.56 -19.44
CA PRO A 137 1.00 6.22 -18.65
C PRO A 137 1.70 7.45 -18.05
N THR A 138 1.79 8.52 -18.84
CA THR A 138 2.44 9.78 -18.37
C THR A 138 1.66 10.43 -17.21
N ALA A 139 0.33 10.43 -17.25
CA ALA A 139 -0.48 10.97 -16.17
C ALA A 139 -0.35 10.11 -14.90
N TYR A 140 -0.38 8.78 -15.08
CA TYR A 140 -0.17 7.84 -13.98
C TYR A 140 1.19 8.05 -13.29
N ILE A 141 2.29 8.11 -14.08
CA ILE A 141 3.64 8.33 -13.54
C ILE A 141 3.71 9.63 -12.73
N LYS A 142 3.13 10.72 -13.25
CA LYS A 142 3.10 12.00 -12.53
C LYS A 142 2.31 11.91 -11.21
N ALA A 143 1.16 11.25 -11.23
CA ALA A 143 0.35 11.08 -10.04
C ALA A 143 1.04 10.18 -9.00
N PHE A 144 1.64 9.07 -9.45
CA PHE A 144 2.39 8.19 -8.58
C PHE A 144 3.56 8.92 -7.90
N ARG A 145 4.35 9.69 -8.67
CA ARG A 145 5.46 10.48 -8.12
C ARG A 145 4.98 11.50 -7.09
N LYS A 146 3.88 12.19 -7.37
CA LYS A 146 3.28 13.14 -6.43
C LYS A 146 2.89 12.46 -5.10
N ILE A 147 2.23 11.30 -5.18
CA ILE A 147 1.89 10.53 -3.98
C ILE A 147 3.15 10.04 -3.26
N ALA A 148 4.13 9.54 -4.00
CA ALA A 148 5.39 9.06 -3.42
C ALA A 148 6.13 10.18 -2.67
N ASP A 149 6.25 11.37 -3.27
CA ASP A 149 6.87 12.53 -2.62
C ASP A 149 6.18 12.85 -1.29
N MET A 150 4.83 12.84 -1.26
CA MET A 150 4.07 13.09 -0.04
C MET A 150 4.21 11.97 1.00
N VAL A 151 4.22 10.70 0.56
CA VAL A 151 4.38 9.53 1.43
C VAL A 151 5.77 9.48 2.04
N HIS A 152 6.81 9.87 1.31
CA HIS A 152 8.19 9.88 1.79
C HIS A 152 8.45 10.91 2.89
N GLU A 153 7.54 11.86 3.12
CA GLU A 153 7.59 12.73 4.30
C GLU A 153 7.34 11.96 5.62
N TYR A 154 6.76 10.76 5.56
CA TYR A 154 6.45 9.92 6.71
C TYR A 154 7.48 8.79 6.88
N PRO A 155 8.25 8.77 7.98
CA PRO A 155 9.37 7.82 8.13
C PRO A 155 8.94 6.36 8.18
N ASN A 156 7.70 6.08 8.59
CA ASN A 156 7.17 4.72 8.72
C ASN A 156 6.36 4.27 7.50
N PHE A 157 6.28 5.08 6.44
CA PHE A 157 5.49 4.77 5.25
C PHE A 157 6.41 4.39 4.08
N ALA A 158 5.93 3.49 3.26
CA ALA A 158 6.55 3.05 2.01
C ALA A 158 5.53 3.08 0.88
N VAL A 159 6.00 3.19 -0.36
CA VAL A 159 5.15 3.18 -1.55
C VAL A 159 5.42 1.93 -2.38
N MET A 160 4.35 1.22 -2.71
CA MET A 160 4.39 0.02 -3.54
C MET A 160 3.86 0.28 -4.95
N TRP A 161 4.68 0.01 -5.95
CA TRP A 161 4.25 -0.06 -7.33
C TRP A 161 3.80 -1.49 -7.67
N SER A 162 2.56 -1.65 -8.14
CA SER A 162 1.93 -2.96 -8.28
C SER A 162 1.18 -3.08 -9.62
N PRO A 163 1.88 -3.42 -10.71
CA PRO A 163 1.24 -3.70 -11.99
C PRO A 163 0.51 -5.03 -11.99
N ASN A 164 -0.43 -5.20 -12.93
CA ASN A 164 -1.01 -6.51 -13.25
C ASN A 164 -0.02 -7.31 -14.12
N ASP A 165 -0.02 -8.65 -14.02
CA ASP A 165 0.92 -9.52 -14.70
C ASP A 165 0.74 -9.55 -16.23
N ASN A 166 -0.49 -9.54 -16.67
CA ASN A 166 -0.88 -9.70 -18.08
C ASN A 166 -1.22 -8.37 -18.75
N GLY A 167 -0.42 -7.35 -18.50
CA GLY A 167 -0.55 -6.16 -19.31
C GLY A 167 -0.69 -6.57 -20.77
N SER A 168 -1.71 -6.07 -21.49
CA SER A 168 -1.81 -6.33 -22.93
C SER A 168 -0.47 -5.98 -23.57
N LEU A 169 -0.09 -6.65 -24.65
CA LEU A 169 1.14 -6.33 -25.38
C LEU A 169 1.19 -4.84 -25.78
N ASP A 170 0.01 -4.20 -25.86
CA ASP A 170 -0.14 -2.79 -26.19
C ASP A 170 0.10 -1.85 -24.98
N ARG A 171 0.09 -2.41 -23.75
CA ARG A 171 0.29 -1.66 -22.49
C ARG A 171 1.25 -2.38 -21.55
N PRO A 172 2.52 -2.56 -21.95
CA PRO A 172 3.49 -3.20 -21.09
C PRO A 172 3.66 -2.40 -19.79
N PHE A 173 3.67 -3.10 -18.65
CA PHE A 173 3.75 -2.45 -17.34
C PHE A 173 4.94 -1.49 -17.20
N GLY A 174 6.05 -1.76 -17.89
CA GLY A 174 7.24 -0.88 -17.88
C GLY A 174 6.97 0.54 -18.37
N TYR A 175 5.90 0.79 -19.15
CA TYR A 175 5.51 2.14 -19.55
C TYR A 175 4.97 2.99 -18.41
N PHE A 176 4.60 2.34 -17.31
CA PHE A 176 4.03 2.97 -16.12
C PHE A 176 5.04 3.06 -14.96
N TYR A 177 6.29 2.64 -15.18
CA TYR A 177 7.28 2.64 -14.11
C TYR A 177 7.68 4.07 -13.71
N PRO A 178 7.49 4.45 -12.43
CA PRO A 178 7.69 5.83 -12.00
C PRO A 178 9.16 6.22 -11.80
N GLY A 179 10.07 5.26 -11.69
CA GLY A 179 11.48 5.44 -11.38
C GLY A 179 11.85 4.89 -10.01
N ASP A 180 13.12 4.45 -9.86
CA ASP A 180 13.64 3.79 -8.65
C ASP A 180 13.53 4.68 -7.40
N GLU A 181 13.63 6.00 -7.57
CA GLU A 181 13.54 6.97 -6.47
C GLU A 181 12.13 7.13 -5.88
N TYR A 182 11.11 6.58 -6.54
CA TYR A 182 9.71 6.70 -6.13
C TYR A 182 9.09 5.38 -5.65
N VAL A 183 9.85 4.29 -5.69
CA VAL A 183 9.37 2.95 -5.29
C VAL A 183 10.27 2.41 -4.19
N ASP A 184 9.66 1.99 -3.07
CA ASP A 184 10.37 1.43 -1.92
C ASP A 184 10.48 -0.10 -1.94
#